data_8fc488d6212def80a6f87a763eb88c86
#
_entry.id   8fc488d6212def80a6f87a763eb88c86
#
_cell.length_a   1.000
_cell.length_b   1.000
_cell.length_c   1.000
_cell.angle_alpha   90.00
_cell.angle_beta   90.00
_cell.angle_gamma   90.00
#
_symmetry.space_group_name_H-M   'P 1'
#
loop_
_entity.id
_entity.type
_entity.pdbx_description
1 polymer ?
#
loop_
_entity_poly.entity_id
_entity_poly.type
_entity_poly.pdbx_seq_one_letter_code
_entity_poly.pdbx_strand_id
1 'polypeptide(L)'
;AIDDLIYFLDNSKTDSETATSIYTVWISSEAFKASNRLFVRTLEEFNYVFPIESRLLFMKLFSGLEDCEENQIKGRIGAAKFTELKNKLKANTEITDESDLHLLKLIRRATVFYALAWSIPRLSVQLYPEGVLQYVVSDKATTQGLKPSLKSEPEAARQAFAADFDRAVLEIETFLTPAPEPTDTVIMPTIITGTNFISA
;
A
#
# COMPACT_ATOMS: atom_id res chain seq x y z
N ALA A 1 18.47 3.77 16.62
CA ALA A 1 18.09 4.36 17.92
C ALA A 1 16.58 4.66 18.04
N ILE A 2 15.98 5.54 17.22
CA ILE A 2 14.53 5.85 17.32
C ILE A 2 13.69 4.68 16.78
N ASP A 3 14.09 4.12 15.67
CA ASP A 3 13.41 2.98 15.05
C ASP A 3 13.44 1.74 15.96
N ASP A 4 14.58 1.48 16.63
CA ASP A 4 14.72 0.39 17.60
C ASP A 4 13.80 0.58 18.82
N LEU A 5 13.67 1.83 19.30
CA LEU A 5 12.76 2.15 20.40
C LEU A 5 11.29 1.91 20.00
N ILE A 6 10.89 2.34 18.81
CA ILE A 6 9.53 2.14 18.34
C ILE A 6 9.24 0.67 18.08
N TYR A 7 10.19 -0.07 17.49
CA TYR A 7 10.09 -1.52 17.36
C TYR A 7 9.90 -2.20 18.72
N PHE A 8 10.68 -1.79 19.72
CA PHE A 8 10.50 -2.27 21.09
C PHE A 8 9.09 -1.93 21.64
N LEU A 9 8.62 -0.71 21.44
CA LEU A 9 7.28 -0.27 21.90
C LEU A 9 6.14 -1.05 21.22
N ASP A 10 6.25 -1.27 19.90
CA ASP A 10 5.24 -2.03 19.16
C ASP A 10 5.17 -3.51 19.61
N ASN A 11 6.28 -4.06 20.06
CA ASN A 11 6.40 -5.46 20.51
C ASN A 11 6.36 -5.63 22.03
N SER A 12 6.22 -4.56 22.82
CA SER A 12 6.27 -4.58 24.28
C SER A 12 5.06 -5.22 24.98
N LYS A 13 4.27 -6.03 24.28
CA LYS A 13 3.16 -6.82 24.88
C LYS A 13 3.59 -7.85 25.92
N THR A 14 4.84 -7.79 26.40
CA THR A 14 5.43 -8.82 27.21
C THR A 14 5.16 -8.65 28.71
N ASP A 15 5.13 -9.72 29.39
CA ASP A 15 4.83 -10.26 30.73
C ASP A 15 5.30 -9.48 31.97
N SER A 16 5.72 -8.24 31.90
CA SER A 16 6.04 -7.43 33.07
C SER A 16 5.07 -6.24 33.22
N GLU A 17 4.67 -5.89 34.46
CA GLU A 17 3.80 -4.74 34.74
C GLU A 17 4.35 -3.42 34.16
N THR A 18 5.66 -3.25 34.17
CA THR A 18 6.34 -2.06 33.62
C THR A 18 6.23 -2.00 32.10
N ALA A 19 6.42 -3.13 31.40
CA ALA A 19 6.27 -3.20 29.95
C ALA A 19 4.82 -2.96 29.52
N THR A 20 3.86 -3.50 30.27
CA THR A 20 2.43 -3.25 30.06
C THR A 20 2.09 -1.77 30.21
N SER A 21 2.66 -1.08 31.19
CA SER A 21 2.46 0.35 31.42
C SER A 21 3.02 1.19 30.24
N ILE A 22 4.25 0.89 29.79
CA ILE A 22 4.87 1.57 28.66
C ILE A 22 4.07 1.33 27.37
N TYR A 23 3.65 0.11 27.12
CA TYR A 23 2.80 -0.24 25.97
C TYR A 23 1.47 0.54 26.00
N THR A 24 0.81 0.65 27.15
CA THR A 24 -0.44 1.40 27.30
C THR A 24 -0.28 2.88 26.95
N VAL A 25 0.83 3.49 27.39
CA VAL A 25 1.16 4.87 27.02
C VAL A 25 1.42 5.00 25.52
N TRP A 26 2.16 4.04 24.95
CA TRP A 26 2.46 4.02 23.51
C TRP A 26 1.19 3.95 22.65
N ILE A 27 0.30 2.99 22.89
CA ILE A 27 -0.95 2.84 22.11
C ILE A 27 -1.92 4.02 22.28
N SER A 28 -1.79 4.79 23.36
CA SER A 28 -2.57 6.02 23.57
C SER A 28 -1.99 7.23 22.83
N SER A 29 -0.73 7.15 22.35
CA SER A 29 -0.05 8.24 21.68
C SER A 29 -0.67 8.58 20.32
N GLU A 30 -0.59 9.85 19.92
CA GLU A 30 -1.08 10.30 18.62
C GLU A 30 -0.28 9.68 17.45
N ALA A 31 1.00 9.39 17.67
CA ALA A 31 1.84 8.74 16.67
C ALA A 31 1.36 7.30 16.36
N PHE A 32 1.02 6.53 17.39
CA PHE A 32 0.46 5.19 17.23
C PHE A 32 -0.93 5.24 16.58
N LYS A 33 -1.82 6.12 17.05
CA LYS A 33 -3.16 6.27 16.51
C LYS A 33 -3.13 6.68 15.03
N ALA A 34 -2.20 7.55 14.65
CA ALA A 34 -2.03 8.00 13.26
C ALA A 34 -1.67 6.84 12.32
N SER A 35 -0.77 5.95 12.73
CA SER A 35 -0.41 4.77 11.94
C SER A 35 -1.49 3.69 11.98
N ASN A 36 -2.09 3.43 13.16
CA ASN A 36 -3.05 2.34 13.37
C ASN A 36 -4.37 2.51 12.60
N ARG A 37 -4.65 3.68 12.02
CA ARG A 37 -5.78 3.90 11.13
C ARG A 37 -5.55 3.45 9.69
N LEU A 38 -4.29 3.18 9.30
CA LEU A 38 -3.90 2.79 7.95
C LEU A 38 -3.93 1.27 7.76
N PHE A 39 -3.93 0.80 6.52
CA PHE A 39 -3.71 -0.61 6.20
C PHE A 39 -2.24 -1.00 6.36
N VAL A 40 -1.33 -0.05 6.07
CA VAL A 40 0.12 -0.17 6.32
C VAL A 40 0.43 0.59 7.61
N ARG A 41 0.54 -0.13 8.73
CA ARG A 41 0.62 0.44 10.07
C ARG A 41 2.04 0.57 10.60
N THR A 42 2.93 -0.32 10.15
CA THR A 42 4.30 -0.39 10.64
C THR A 42 5.31 -0.22 9.51
N LEU A 43 6.54 0.14 9.89
CA LEU A 43 7.64 0.24 8.94
C LEU A 43 7.96 -1.13 8.32
N GLU A 44 7.82 -2.22 9.08
CA GLU A 44 8.03 -3.58 8.61
C GLU A 44 7.02 -3.96 7.52
N GLU A 45 5.74 -3.62 7.72
CA GLU A 45 4.69 -3.84 6.71
C GLU A 45 4.98 -3.06 5.42
N PHE A 46 5.54 -1.85 5.54
CA PHE A 46 5.96 -1.06 4.40
C PHE A 46 7.19 -1.66 3.71
N ASN A 47 8.22 -2.01 4.49
CA ASN A 47 9.48 -2.59 4.00
C ASN A 47 9.28 -3.95 3.34
N TYR A 48 8.22 -4.69 3.70
CA TYR A 48 7.87 -5.93 3.02
C TYR A 48 7.54 -5.71 1.53
N VAL A 49 7.00 -4.54 1.19
CA VAL A 49 6.68 -4.17 -0.20
C VAL A 49 7.83 -3.41 -0.85
N PHE A 50 8.34 -2.39 -0.18
CA PHE A 50 9.44 -1.56 -0.67
C PHE A 50 10.31 -1.07 0.50
N PRO A 51 11.61 -1.40 0.54
CA PRO A 51 12.50 -1.05 1.63
C PRO A 51 12.83 0.46 1.62
N ILE A 52 12.46 1.16 2.68
CA ILE A 52 12.82 2.59 2.90
C ILE A 52 13.71 2.80 4.12
N GLU A 53 13.81 1.82 5.02
CA GLU A 53 14.69 1.78 6.20
C GLU A 53 14.64 3.02 7.11
N SER A 54 13.64 3.89 6.95
CA SER A 54 13.54 5.15 7.68
C SER A 54 12.13 5.40 8.20
N ARG A 55 11.96 5.36 9.52
CA ARG A 55 10.70 5.69 10.19
C ARG A 55 10.25 7.12 9.89
N LEU A 56 11.19 8.07 9.86
CA LEU A 56 10.86 9.46 9.54
C LEU A 56 10.28 9.61 8.14
N LEU A 57 10.84 8.89 7.16
CA LEU A 57 10.30 8.86 5.80
C LEU A 57 8.93 8.21 5.78
N PHE A 58 8.76 7.07 6.47
CA PHE A 58 7.47 6.40 6.59
C PHE A 58 6.38 7.33 7.14
N MET A 59 6.67 8.10 8.20
CA MET A 59 5.72 9.08 8.75
C MET A 59 5.34 10.17 7.75
N LYS A 60 6.28 10.63 6.92
CA LYS A 60 6.02 11.61 5.86
C LYS A 60 5.13 11.05 4.74
N LEU A 61 5.05 9.73 4.60
CA LEU A 61 4.21 9.06 3.60
C LEU A 61 2.78 8.84 4.08
N PHE A 62 2.45 9.05 5.36
CA PHE A 62 1.11 8.79 5.91
C PHE A 62 -0.01 9.44 5.11
N SER A 63 0.17 10.70 4.72
CA SER A 63 -0.85 11.40 3.91
C SER A 63 -1.06 10.75 2.54
N GLY A 64 0.00 10.23 1.93
CA GLY A 64 -0.08 9.51 0.66
C GLY A 64 -0.75 8.14 0.81
N LEU A 65 -0.44 7.44 1.91
CA LEU A 65 -1.09 6.16 2.24
C LEU A 65 -2.59 6.36 2.46
N GLU A 66 -2.98 7.35 3.27
CA GLU A 66 -4.38 7.66 3.56
C GLU A 66 -5.14 8.11 2.32
N ASP A 67 -4.55 8.96 1.48
CA ASP A 67 -5.14 9.41 0.23
C ASP A 67 -5.43 8.23 -0.72
N CYS A 68 -4.50 7.29 -0.84
CA CYS A 68 -4.72 6.06 -1.61
C CYS A 68 -5.89 5.24 -1.07
N GLU A 69 -5.91 4.99 0.24
CA GLU A 69 -6.92 4.16 0.88
C GLU A 69 -8.34 4.71 0.69
N GLU A 70 -8.54 6.00 0.93
CA GLU A 70 -9.86 6.62 0.86
C GLU A 70 -10.31 6.89 -0.59
N ASN A 71 -9.40 7.33 -1.47
CA ASN A 71 -9.76 7.79 -2.81
C ASN A 71 -9.58 6.73 -3.90
N GLN A 72 -8.69 5.75 -3.68
CA GLN A 72 -8.39 4.74 -4.70
C GLN A 72 -8.92 3.35 -4.32
N ILE A 73 -8.70 2.92 -3.08
CA ILE A 73 -9.00 1.55 -2.66
C ILE A 73 -10.45 1.39 -2.26
N LYS A 74 -10.98 2.29 -1.43
CA LYS A 74 -12.33 2.21 -0.85
C LYS A 74 -13.43 2.05 -1.91
N GLY A 75 -13.35 2.80 -3.01
CA GLY A 75 -14.31 2.69 -4.11
C GLY A 75 -14.27 1.35 -4.85
N ARG A 76 -13.08 0.73 -4.93
CA ARG A 76 -12.86 -0.52 -5.66
C ARG A 76 -13.30 -1.76 -4.88
N ILE A 77 -12.97 -1.81 -3.58
CA ILE A 77 -13.34 -2.96 -2.75
C ILE A 77 -14.72 -2.83 -2.09
N GLY A 78 -15.33 -1.66 -2.22
CA GLY A 78 -16.62 -1.33 -1.58
C GLY A 78 -16.46 -0.87 -0.14
N ALA A 79 -17.28 0.11 0.26
CA ALA A 79 -17.19 0.75 1.59
C ALA A 79 -17.41 -0.23 2.75
N ALA A 80 -18.28 -1.23 2.57
CA ALA A 80 -18.55 -2.23 3.61
C ALA A 80 -17.32 -3.10 3.90
N LYS A 81 -16.68 -3.65 2.86
CA LYS A 81 -15.48 -4.49 2.98
C LYS A 81 -14.28 -3.68 3.49
N PHE A 82 -14.13 -2.45 3.01
CA PHE A 82 -13.12 -1.51 3.49
C PHE A 82 -13.24 -1.30 5.01
N THR A 83 -14.45 -1.01 5.49
CA THR A 83 -14.70 -0.76 6.93
C THR A 83 -14.51 -2.02 7.76
N GLU A 84 -14.93 -3.18 7.26
CA GLU A 84 -14.73 -4.48 7.92
C GLU A 84 -13.24 -4.76 8.15
N LEU A 85 -12.43 -4.68 7.09
CA LEU A 85 -10.98 -4.92 7.17
C LEU A 85 -10.30 -3.91 8.11
N LYS A 86 -10.66 -2.62 8.03
CA LYS A 86 -10.16 -1.58 8.94
C LYS A 86 -10.47 -1.88 10.40
N ASN A 87 -11.70 -2.33 10.70
CA ASN A 87 -12.10 -2.65 12.06
C ASN A 87 -11.38 -3.90 12.59
N LYS A 88 -11.19 -4.95 11.78
CA LYS A 88 -10.40 -6.13 12.13
C LYS A 88 -8.96 -5.73 12.50
N LEU A 89 -8.34 -4.88 11.69
CA LEU A 89 -6.98 -4.40 11.93
C LEU A 89 -6.89 -3.53 13.20
N LYS A 90 -7.82 -2.61 13.42
CA LYS A 90 -7.85 -1.75 14.63
C LYS A 90 -8.04 -2.56 15.92
N ALA A 91 -8.86 -3.59 15.85
CA ALA A 91 -9.09 -4.49 17.00
C ALA A 91 -7.93 -5.48 17.21
N ASN A 92 -6.88 -5.46 16.38
CA ASN A 92 -5.83 -6.48 16.33
C ASN A 92 -6.40 -7.91 16.32
N THR A 93 -7.57 -8.08 15.68
CA THR A 93 -8.18 -9.39 15.49
C THR A 93 -7.41 -10.11 14.40
N GLU A 94 -7.01 -11.35 14.67
CA GLU A 94 -6.35 -12.19 13.67
C GLU A 94 -7.31 -12.41 12.49
N ILE A 95 -6.82 -12.08 11.29
CA ILE A 95 -7.57 -12.32 10.06
C ILE A 95 -7.23 -13.76 9.63
N THR A 96 -8.16 -14.67 9.84
CA THR A 96 -8.01 -16.10 9.55
C THR A 96 -8.51 -16.47 8.14
N ASP A 97 -9.34 -15.63 7.53
CA ASP A 97 -9.82 -15.84 6.17
C ASP A 97 -8.70 -15.59 5.16
N GLU A 98 -8.36 -16.62 4.40
CA GLU A 98 -7.29 -16.58 3.41
C GLU A 98 -7.56 -15.56 2.30
N SER A 99 -8.84 -15.40 1.91
CA SER A 99 -9.29 -14.41 0.93
C SER A 99 -9.03 -12.98 1.44
N ASP A 100 -9.36 -12.71 2.70
CA ASP A 100 -9.12 -11.41 3.34
C ASP A 100 -7.64 -11.11 3.51
N LEU A 101 -6.84 -12.13 3.85
CA LEU A 101 -5.38 -11.99 3.95
C LEU A 101 -4.76 -11.66 2.58
N HIS A 102 -5.21 -12.34 1.53
CA HIS A 102 -4.73 -12.09 0.18
C HIS A 102 -5.11 -10.68 -0.28
N LEU A 103 -6.38 -10.30 -0.11
CA LEU A 103 -6.85 -8.96 -0.43
C LEU A 103 -6.06 -7.88 0.33
N LEU A 104 -5.80 -8.10 1.61
CA LEU A 104 -5.01 -7.16 2.43
C LEU A 104 -3.58 -6.99 1.90
N LYS A 105 -2.93 -8.08 1.45
CA LYS A 105 -1.60 -8.01 0.83
C LYS A 105 -1.63 -7.17 -0.45
N LEU A 106 -2.64 -7.35 -1.29
CA LEU A 106 -2.80 -6.57 -2.53
C LEU A 106 -3.05 -5.09 -2.23
N ILE A 107 -3.92 -4.79 -1.26
CA ILE A 107 -4.19 -3.42 -0.81
C ILE A 107 -2.91 -2.75 -0.31
N ARG A 108 -2.14 -3.40 0.57
CA ARG A 108 -0.88 -2.88 1.10
C ARG A 108 0.11 -2.57 -0.02
N ARG A 109 0.23 -3.47 -0.98
CA ARG A 109 1.11 -3.29 -2.14
C ARG A 109 0.71 -2.06 -2.97
N ALA A 110 -0.56 -1.94 -3.32
CA ALA A 110 -1.07 -0.79 -4.05
C ALA A 110 -0.84 0.52 -3.29
N THR A 111 -1.19 0.53 -2.00
CA THR A 111 -1.09 1.72 -1.15
C THR A 111 0.36 2.20 -1.00
N VAL A 112 1.33 1.29 -0.87
CA VAL A 112 2.76 1.62 -0.80
C VAL A 112 3.26 2.25 -2.09
N PHE A 113 2.98 1.65 -3.26
CA PHE A 113 3.44 2.20 -4.53
C PHE A 113 2.79 3.54 -4.86
N TYR A 114 1.51 3.71 -4.53
CA TYR A 114 0.86 5.01 -4.64
C TYR A 114 1.55 6.07 -3.77
N ALA A 115 1.80 5.77 -2.51
CA ALA A 115 2.43 6.70 -1.58
C ALA A 115 3.84 7.11 -2.03
N LEU A 116 4.61 6.18 -2.61
CA LEU A 116 5.92 6.46 -3.20
C LEU A 116 5.79 7.40 -4.41
N ALA A 117 4.91 7.11 -5.36
CA ALA A 117 4.67 7.98 -6.52
C ALA A 117 4.16 9.37 -6.09
N TRP A 118 3.26 9.41 -5.11
CA TRP A 118 2.69 10.63 -4.52
C TRP A 118 3.76 11.51 -3.85
N SER A 119 4.73 10.88 -3.21
CA SER A 119 5.75 11.56 -2.39
C SER A 119 6.84 12.23 -3.21
N ILE A 120 7.26 11.67 -4.34
CA ILE A 120 8.40 12.15 -5.13
C ILE A 120 8.32 13.66 -5.43
N PRO A 121 7.23 14.20 -6.00
CA PRO A 121 7.17 15.63 -6.27
C PRO A 121 7.01 16.50 -5.02
N ARG A 122 6.61 15.91 -3.88
CA ARG A 122 6.26 16.63 -2.65
C ARG A 122 7.39 16.67 -1.63
N LEU A 123 8.19 15.60 -1.51
CA LEU A 123 9.29 15.53 -0.54
C LEU A 123 10.47 16.41 -0.92
N SER A 124 10.62 16.76 -2.20
CA SER A 124 11.65 17.69 -2.67
C SER A 124 11.32 19.16 -2.40
N VAL A 125 10.10 19.46 -1.96
CA VAL A 125 9.61 20.81 -1.72
C VAL A 125 9.49 21.06 -0.21
N GLN A 126 10.10 22.14 0.28
CA GLN A 126 9.94 22.60 1.66
C GLN A 126 9.11 23.89 1.68
N LEU A 127 8.11 23.91 2.56
CA LEU A 127 7.25 25.06 2.79
C LEU A 127 7.80 25.87 3.98
N TYR A 128 8.06 27.12 3.76
CA TYR A 128 8.49 28.08 4.79
C TYR A 128 7.46 29.23 4.87
N PRO A 129 7.41 29.97 5.99
CA PRO A 129 6.52 31.12 6.10
C PRO A 129 6.73 32.17 5.00
N GLU A 130 7.96 32.26 4.46
CA GLU A 130 8.35 33.17 3.40
C GLU A 130 7.99 32.64 1.99
N GLY A 131 7.52 31.42 1.89
CA GLY A 131 7.12 30.79 0.61
C GLY A 131 7.64 29.38 0.42
N VAL A 132 7.57 28.91 -0.83
CA VAL A 132 8.03 27.59 -1.24
C VAL A 132 9.49 27.69 -1.67
N LEU A 133 10.37 27.03 -0.92
CA LEU A 133 11.78 26.95 -1.26
C LEU A 133 12.15 25.54 -1.73
N GLN A 134 12.93 25.49 -2.79
CA GLN A 134 13.53 24.24 -3.27
C GLN A 134 14.92 24.08 -2.68
N TYR A 135 15.24 22.93 -2.15
CA TYR A 135 16.58 22.66 -1.60
C TYR A 135 17.61 22.68 -2.74
N VAL A 136 18.43 23.73 -2.78
CA VAL A 136 19.53 23.86 -3.75
C VAL A 136 20.83 23.63 -3.01
N VAL A 137 21.52 22.55 -3.35
CA VAL A 137 22.88 22.31 -2.85
C VAL A 137 23.86 23.15 -3.67
N SER A 138 24.55 24.10 -3.02
CA SER A 138 25.58 24.91 -3.66
C SER A 138 26.85 24.07 -3.92
N ASP A 139 27.34 24.09 -5.14
CA ASP A 139 28.55 23.37 -5.59
C ASP A 139 29.88 23.82 -4.90
N LYS A 140 29.81 24.82 -4.03
CA LYS A 140 31.01 25.39 -3.35
C LYS A 140 31.33 24.77 -1.99
N ALA A 141 30.51 23.89 -1.47
CA ALA A 141 30.80 23.21 -0.22
C ALA A 141 31.57 21.91 -0.49
N THR A 142 32.84 21.89 -0.09
CA THR A 142 33.77 20.75 -0.21
C THR A 142 33.41 19.58 0.72
N THR A 143 32.16 19.34 0.99
CA THR A 143 31.67 18.24 1.79
C THR A 143 30.69 17.42 0.92
N GLN A 144 30.76 16.11 1.03
CA GLN A 144 29.94 15.11 0.32
C GLN A 144 28.47 15.52 0.22
N GLY A 145 28.18 16.46 -0.68
CA GLY A 145 26.84 16.95 -0.92
C GLY A 145 26.11 15.98 -1.86
N LEU A 146 24.96 15.51 -1.43
CA LEU A 146 24.02 14.85 -2.33
C LEU A 146 23.72 15.81 -3.48
N LYS A 147 24.10 15.46 -4.70
CA LYS A 147 23.73 16.24 -5.88
C LYS A 147 22.23 16.13 -6.07
N PRO A 148 21.53 17.24 -6.36
CA PRO A 148 20.15 17.14 -6.79
C PRO A 148 20.08 16.24 -8.03
N SER A 149 19.19 15.26 -8.00
CA SER A 149 18.92 14.42 -9.17
C SER A 149 18.48 15.30 -10.35
N LEU A 150 18.85 14.93 -11.56
CA LEU A 150 18.32 15.56 -12.76
C LEU A 150 16.77 15.48 -12.71
N LYS A 151 16.09 16.52 -13.15
CA LYS A 151 14.59 16.56 -13.12
C LYS A 151 13.93 15.35 -13.76
N SER A 152 14.62 14.72 -14.73
CA SER A 152 14.15 13.50 -15.40
C SER A 152 14.17 12.24 -14.53
N GLU A 153 15.09 12.14 -13.55
CA GLU A 153 15.23 10.94 -12.71
C GLU A 153 14.08 10.78 -11.71
N PRO A 154 13.69 11.83 -10.93
CA PRO A 154 12.52 11.75 -10.08
C PRO A 154 11.24 11.48 -10.86
N GLU A 155 11.09 12.05 -12.05
CA GLU A 155 9.90 11.82 -12.87
C GLU A 155 9.85 10.38 -13.40
N ALA A 156 10.97 9.81 -13.83
CA ALA A 156 11.04 8.40 -14.22
C ALA A 156 10.72 7.46 -13.05
N ALA A 157 11.25 7.75 -11.85
CA ALA A 157 10.91 7.00 -10.64
C ALA A 157 9.42 7.11 -10.29
N ARG A 158 8.84 8.31 -10.38
CA ARG A 158 7.41 8.54 -10.16
C ARG A 158 6.56 7.71 -11.12
N GLN A 159 6.92 7.69 -12.41
CA GLN A 159 6.21 6.92 -13.42
C GLN A 159 6.34 5.41 -13.19
N ALA A 160 7.50 4.92 -12.76
CA ALA A 160 7.70 3.52 -12.43
C ALA A 160 6.79 3.09 -11.26
N PHE A 161 6.76 3.86 -10.17
CA PHE A 161 5.87 3.56 -9.03
C PHE A 161 4.39 3.70 -9.40
N ALA A 162 4.02 4.65 -10.26
CA ALA A 162 2.66 4.75 -10.75
C ALA A 162 2.25 3.52 -11.56
N ALA A 163 3.13 3.01 -12.42
CA ALA A 163 2.88 1.77 -13.18
C ALA A 163 2.77 0.53 -12.26
N ASP A 164 3.58 0.47 -11.19
CA ASP A 164 3.47 -0.60 -10.19
C ASP A 164 2.17 -0.50 -9.39
N PHE A 165 1.71 0.71 -9.08
CA PHE A 165 0.40 0.95 -8.48
C PHE A 165 -0.74 0.47 -9.40
N ASP A 166 -0.72 0.87 -10.68
CA ASP A 166 -1.76 0.46 -11.64
C ASP A 166 -1.84 -1.07 -11.78
N ARG A 167 -0.67 -1.73 -11.79
CA ARG A 167 -0.61 -3.19 -11.80
C ARG A 167 -1.22 -3.81 -10.53
N ALA A 168 -0.90 -3.26 -9.37
CA ALA A 168 -1.44 -3.74 -8.10
C ALA A 168 -2.97 -3.52 -8.01
N VAL A 169 -3.47 -2.42 -8.55
CA VAL A 169 -4.91 -2.15 -8.65
C VAL A 169 -5.60 -3.16 -9.57
N LEU A 170 -5.01 -3.46 -10.72
CA LEU A 170 -5.54 -4.46 -11.64
C LEU A 170 -5.60 -5.86 -10.98
N GLU A 171 -4.59 -6.21 -10.17
CA GLU A 171 -4.60 -7.46 -9.39
C GLU A 171 -5.77 -7.48 -8.38
N ILE A 172 -6.07 -6.35 -7.72
CA ILE A 172 -7.22 -6.22 -6.80
C ILE A 172 -8.54 -6.41 -7.58
N GLU A 173 -8.70 -5.73 -8.71
CA GLU A 173 -9.91 -5.80 -9.52
C GLU A 173 -10.13 -7.21 -10.08
N THR A 174 -9.07 -7.86 -10.54
CA THR A 174 -9.11 -9.26 -11.01
C THR A 174 -9.49 -10.22 -9.89
N PHE A 175 -8.96 -10.00 -8.69
CA PHE A 175 -9.30 -10.83 -7.53
C PHE A 175 -10.77 -10.69 -7.10
N LEU A 176 -11.30 -9.48 -7.19
CA LEU A 176 -12.70 -9.19 -6.82
C LEU A 176 -13.73 -9.61 -7.88
N THR A 177 -13.29 -9.74 -9.13
CA THR A 177 -14.15 -10.19 -10.24
C THR A 177 -13.87 -11.67 -10.47
N PRO A 178 -14.72 -12.58 -9.95
CA PRO A 178 -14.54 -14.00 -10.23
C PRO A 178 -14.55 -14.20 -11.74
N ALA A 179 -13.59 -14.98 -12.24
CA ALA A 179 -13.59 -15.38 -13.64
C ALA A 179 -14.96 -15.99 -13.95
N PRO A 180 -15.58 -15.62 -15.10
CA PRO A 180 -16.82 -16.28 -15.47
C PRO A 180 -16.57 -17.78 -15.47
N GLU A 181 -17.40 -18.53 -14.75
CA GLU A 181 -17.38 -19.99 -14.78
C GLU A 181 -17.31 -20.42 -16.25
N PRO A 182 -16.38 -21.30 -16.62
CA PRO A 182 -16.37 -21.80 -17.99
C PRO A 182 -17.75 -22.38 -18.25
N THR A 183 -18.52 -21.68 -19.05
CA THR A 183 -19.81 -22.21 -19.52
C THR A 183 -19.41 -23.38 -20.38
N ASP A 184 -19.49 -24.58 -19.83
CA ASP A 184 -19.42 -25.82 -20.58
C ASP A 184 -20.64 -25.87 -21.53
N THR A 185 -20.57 -25.04 -22.55
CA THR A 185 -21.41 -25.19 -23.71
C THR A 185 -20.83 -26.39 -24.46
N VAL A 186 -21.20 -27.57 -24.00
CA VAL A 186 -21.06 -28.78 -24.79
C VAL A 186 -21.82 -28.54 -26.07
N ILE A 187 -21.13 -28.03 -27.10
CA ILE A 187 -21.65 -28.02 -28.45
C ILE A 187 -21.69 -29.48 -28.84
N MET A 188 -22.84 -30.15 -28.55
CA MET A 188 -23.10 -31.45 -29.13
C MET A 188 -23.13 -31.28 -30.65
N PRO A 189 -22.27 -31.95 -31.40
CA PRO A 189 -22.34 -31.92 -32.84
C PRO A 189 -23.72 -32.45 -33.23
N THR A 190 -24.56 -31.61 -33.84
CA THR A 190 -25.81 -32.05 -34.44
C THR A 190 -25.44 -33.01 -35.56
N ILE A 191 -25.61 -34.29 -35.32
CA ILE A 191 -25.51 -35.32 -36.37
C ILE A 191 -26.67 -35.07 -37.33
N ILE A 192 -26.34 -34.47 -38.46
CA ILE A 192 -27.30 -34.35 -39.56
C ILE A 192 -27.42 -35.74 -40.19
N THR A 193 -28.37 -36.54 -39.70
CA THR A 193 -28.82 -37.75 -40.35
C THR A 193 -29.76 -37.38 -41.48
N GLY A 194 -29.20 -37.04 -42.63
CA GLY A 194 -29.95 -36.79 -43.85
C GLY A 194 -29.29 -37.53 -44.98
N THR A 195 -29.55 -38.84 -45.05
CA THR A 195 -29.23 -39.66 -46.24
C THR A 195 -30.38 -39.53 -47.21
N ASN A 196 -30.15 -38.69 -48.26
CA ASN A 196 -30.88 -38.84 -49.51
C ASN A 196 -29.85 -39.08 -50.61
N PHE A 197 -29.47 -40.37 -50.78
CA PHE A 197 -28.87 -40.80 -52.02
C PHE A 197 -29.96 -40.95 -53.09
N ILE A 198 -30.02 -40.04 -54.02
CA ILE A 198 -30.78 -40.23 -55.27
C ILE A 198 -29.81 -40.89 -56.25
N SER A 199 -30.05 -42.17 -56.55
CA SER A 199 -29.38 -42.86 -57.64
C SER A 199 -30.12 -42.53 -58.94
N ALA A 200 -29.37 -42.13 -59.92
CA ALA A 200 -29.75 -42.16 -61.32
C ALA A 200 -28.64 -42.88 -62.13
#